data_57bde4132c723981e5640da4c0169b98
#
_entry.id   57bde4132c723981e5640da4c0169b98
#
_cell.length_a   1.000
_cell.length_b   1.000
_cell.length_c   1.000
_cell.angle_alpha   90.00
_cell.angle_beta   90.00
_cell.angle_gamma   90.00
#
_symmetry.space_group_name_H-M   'P 1'
#
loop_
_entity.id
_entity.type
_entity.pdbx_description
1 polymer ?
#
loop_
_entity_poly.entity_id
_entity_poly.type
_entity_poly.pdbx_seq_one_letter_code
_entity_poly.pdbx_strand_id
1 'polypeptide(L)'
;MYADLMDSIGFVAGYDKEVGDAMNAELARQRRNLELIASENIVSPAVMAAMGSVLTNKYAEGYSGKRYYGGCECVDVVEDIAIARAKKLFGAEFVNVQPHSGAQANLAVYYINLSLPPHSGQCSATLSLCPQ
;
A
#
# COMPACT_ATOMS: atom_id res chain seq x y z
N MET A 1 3.12 3.33 25.77
CA MET A 1 1.79 2.78 25.38
C MET A 1 1.81 1.97 24.08
N TYR A 2 2.72 2.21 23.15
CA TYR A 2 2.90 1.36 21.95
C TYR A 2 3.96 0.26 22.12
N ALA A 3 4.82 0.38 23.13
CA ALA A 3 5.89 -0.59 23.38
C ALA A 3 5.38 -1.97 23.83
N ASP A 4 4.20 -2.02 24.44
CA ASP A 4 3.74 -3.23 25.12
C ASP A 4 2.84 -4.13 24.26
N LEU A 5 2.32 -3.65 23.13
CA LEU A 5 1.40 -4.42 22.29
C LEU A 5 2.02 -5.02 21.05
N MET A 6 3.12 -4.47 20.54
CA MET A 6 3.82 -5.00 19.37
C MET A 6 5.26 -4.47 19.31
N ASP A 7 6.14 -4.98 20.14
CA ASP A 7 7.57 -4.80 19.95
C ASP A 7 8.05 -5.68 18.78
N SER A 8 7.65 -5.28 17.57
CA SER A 8 8.06 -5.99 16.35
C SER A 8 9.58 -5.99 16.16
N ILE A 9 10.26 -4.95 16.60
CA ILE A 9 11.72 -4.85 16.54
C ILE A 9 12.37 -5.83 17.51
N GLY A 10 11.92 -5.85 18.77
CA GLY A 10 12.41 -6.81 19.75
C GLY A 10 12.10 -8.26 19.36
N PHE A 11 10.93 -8.50 18.78
CA PHE A 11 10.56 -9.81 18.26
C PHE A 11 11.52 -10.26 17.13
N VAL A 12 11.76 -9.41 16.13
CA VAL A 12 12.71 -9.71 15.03
C VAL A 12 14.13 -9.89 15.57
N ALA A 13 14.57 -9.02 16.47
CA ALA A 13 15.91 -9.11 17.09
C ALA A 13 16.14 -10.43 17.85
N GLY A 14 15.07 -11.05 18.35
CA GLY A 14 15.13 -12.36 18.98
C GLY A 14 15.41 -13.50 18.00
N TYR A 15 15.09 -13.33 16.72
CA TYR A 15 15.34 -14.31 15.66
C TYR A 15 16.57 -13.96 14.82
N ASP A 16 16.74 -12.67 14.53
CA ASP A 16 17.85 -12.14 13.72
C ASP A 16 18.34 -10.83 14.34
N LYS A 17 19.44 -10.93 15.07
CA LYS A 17 20.02 -9.80 15.80
C LYS A 17 20.50 -8.70 14.85
N GLU A 18 21.08 -9.04 13.71
CA GLU A 18 21.64 -8.06 12.78
C GLU A 18 20.53 -7.21 12.17
N VAL A 19 19.44 -7.82 11.76
CA VAL A 19 18.24 -7.12 11.26
C VAL A 19 17.59 -6.30 12.38
N GLY A 20 17.44 -6.85 13.57
CA GLY A 20 16.89 -6.15 14.71
C GLY A 20 17.70 -4.91 15.11
N ASP A 21 19.03 -5.01 15.10
CA ASP A 21 19.92 -3.88 15.36
C ASP A 21 19.76 -2.77 14.30
N ALA A 22 19.66 -3.15 13.03
CA ALA A 22 19.42 -2.20 11.93
C ALA A 22 18.06 -1.50 12.06
N MET A 23 16.99 -2.24 12.42
CA MET A 23 15.68 -1.67 12.67
C MET A 23 15.69 -0.68 13.85
N ASN A 24 16.38 -0.99 14.93
CA ASN A 24 16.56 -0.08 16.06
C ASN A 24 17.33 1.18 15.66
N ALA A 25 18.38 1.05 14.87
CA ALA A 25 19.15 2.19 14.36
C ALA A 25 18.28 3.11 13.49
N GLU A 26 17.45 2.55 12.62
CA GLU A 26 16.53 3.31 11.79
C GLU A 26 15.43 3.99 12.63
N LEU A 27 14.86 3.31 13.62
CA LEU A 27 13.92 3.93 14.54
C LEU A 27 14.55 5.13 15.28
N ALA A 28 15.80 4.99 15.73
CA ALA A 28 16.54 6.08 16.37
C ALA A 28 16.80 7.24 15.39
N ARG A 29 17.11 6.93 14.12
CA ARG A 29 17.30 7.93 13.07
C ARG A 29 16.02 8.73 12.85
N GLN A 30 14.88 8.06 12.64
CA GLN A 30 13.59 8.71 12.40
C GLN A 30 13.13 9.58 13.57
N ARG A 31 13.41 9.17 14.80
CA ARG A 31 13.06 9.97 15.99
C ARG A 31 13.92 11.21 16.17
N ARG A 32 15.15 11.19 15.66
CA ARG A 32 16.12 12.28 15.82
C ARG A 32 16.05 13.29 14.68
N ASN A 33 15.79 12.84 13.46
CA ASN A 33 15.90 13.66 12.28
C ASN A 33 14.51 14.20 11.86
N LEU A 34 14.53 15.40 11.25
CA LEU A 34 13.37 15.90 10.49
C LEU A 34 13.48 15.37 9.07
N GLU A 35 12.42 14.71 8.62
CA GLU A 35 12.33 14.24 7.25
C GLU A 35 11.84 15.39 6.35
N LEU A 36 12.64 15.72 5.33
CA LEU A 36 12.34 16.83 4.40
C LEU A 36 12.02 16.34 2.99
N ILE A 37 11.96 15.02 2.76
CA ILE A 37 11.57 14.45 1.47
C ILE A 37 10.04 14.44 1.39
N ALA A 38 9.47 15.27 0.52
CA ALA A 38 8.03 15.47 0.42
C ALA A 38 7.24 14.21 0.05
N SER A 39 7.86 13.22 -0.59
CA SER A 39 7.25 11.95 -0.96
C SER A 39 7.25 10.90 0.16
N GLU A 40 7.91 11.17 1.28
CA GLU A 40 7.90 10.26 2.42
C GLU A 40 6.75 10.56 3.38
N ASN A 41 6.19 9.49 3.95
CA ASN A 41 5.13 9.57 4.95
C ASN A 41 5.44 8.64 6.12
N ILE A 42 5.25 9.14 7.34
CA ILE A 42 5.34 8.32 8.55
C ILE A 42 3.97 7.70 8.80
N VAL A 43 3.84 6.42 8.49
CA VAL A 43 2.58 5.69 8.65
C VAL A 43 2.28 5.37 10.11
N SER A 44 1.01 5.17 10.43
CA SER A 44 0.61 4.76 11.78
C SER A 44 1.10 3.34 12.11
N PRO A 45 1.33 3.03 13.39
CA PRO A 45 1.67 1.67 13.82
C PRO A 45 0.66 0.62 13.36
N ALA A 46 -0.62 0.96 13.25
CA ALA A 46 -1.65 0.05 12.76
C ALA A 46 -1.44 -0.35 11.30
N VAL A 47 -0.97 0.59 10.45
CA VAL A 47 -0.63 0.28 9.04
C VAL A 47 0.56 -0.67 8.99
N MET A 48 1.62 -0.42 9.76
CA MET A 48 2.77 -1.31 9.82
C MET A 48 2.38 -2.72 10.30
N ALA A 49 1.53 -2.80 11.31
CA ALA A 49 1.05 -4.07 11.83
C ALA A 49 0.20 -4.85 10.81
N ALA A 50 -0.66 -4.16 10.07
CA ALA A 50 -1.47 -4.78 9.03
C ALA A 50 -0.62 -5.35 7.89
N MET A 51 0.43 -4.64 7.48
CA MET A 51 1.37 -5.11 6.45
C MET A 51 2.14 -6.35 6.86
N GLY A 52 2.51 -6.47 8.14
CA GLY A 52 3.21 -7.62 8.71
C GLY A 52 2.29 -8.72 9.27
N SER A 53 1.02 -8.72 8.93
CA SER A 53 0.05 -9.70 9.43
C SER A 53 0.03 -11.00 8.62
N VAL A 54 -0.82 -11.94 9.04
CA VAL A 54 -1.04 -13.23 8.34
C VAL A 54 -1.53 -13.05 6.90
N LEU A 55 -2.04 -11.89 6.52
CA LEU A 55 -2.40 -11.57 5.14
C LEU A 55 -1.20 -11.66 4.18
N THR A 56 0.01 -11.43 4.68
CA THR A 56 1.27 -11.59 3.93
C THR A 56 1.45 -13.01 3.36
N ASN A 57 0.88 -14.01 4.00
CA ASN A 57 1.00 -15.40 3.58
C ASN A 57 0.02 -15.82 2.48
N LYS A 58 -0.94 -14.95 2.14
CA LYS A 58 -2.00 -15.32 1.19
C LYS A 58 -1.72 -14.81 -0.21
N TYR A 59 -1.56 -15.73 -1.14
CA TYR A 59 -1.52 -15.44 -2.57
C TYR A 59 -2.94 -15.20 -3.10
N ALA A 60 -3.24 -14.00 -3.61
CA ALA A 60 -4.58 -13.54 -3.95
C ALA A 60 -4.66 -12.97 -5.37
N GLU A 61 -4.12 -13.69 -6.34
CA GLU A 61 -4.16 -13.32 -7.75
C GLU A 61 -5.61 -13.25 -8.26
N GLY A 62 -5.91 -12.25 -9.05
CA GLY A 62 -7.26 -11.90 -9.51
C GLY A 62 -7.84 -10.74 -8.71
N TYR A 63 -9.16 -10.58 -8.75
CA TYR A 63 -9.90 -9.51 -8.07
C TYR A 63 -10.89 -10.09 -7.05
N SER A 64 -11.37 -9.25 -6.14
CA SER A 64 -12.39 -9.65 -5.17
C SER A 64 -13.56 -10.38 -5.86
N GLY A 65 -13.93 -11.53 -5.34
CA GLY A 65 -14.96 -12.41 -5.92
C GLY A 65 -14.58 -13.11 -7.24
N LYS A 66 -13.40 -12.85 -7.79
CA LYS A 66 -12.89 -13.44 -9.05
C LYS A 66 -11.41 -13.83 -8.91
N ARG A 67 -11.10 -14.66 -7.94
CA ARG A 67 -9.73 -15.12 -7.66
C ARG A 67 -9.40 -16.38 -8.45
N TYR A 68 -8.13 -16.54 -8.77
CA TYR A 68 -7.63 -17.79 -9.38
C TYR A 68 -7.48 -18.92 -8.38
N TYR A 69 -7.37 -18.60 -7.08
CA TYR A 69 -7.15 -19.56 -6.00
C TYR A 69 -8.23 -19.45 -4.93
N GLY A 70 -8.47 -20.57 -4.22
CA GLY A 70 -9.37 -20.60 -3.08
C GLY A 70 -8.78 -19.95 -1.82
N GLY A 71 -9.60 -19.73 -0.81
CA GLY A 71 -9.19 -19.20 0.50
C GLY A 71 -8.95 -17.69 0.50
N CYS A 72 -9.57 -16.95 -0.39
CA CYS A 72 -9.41 -15.50 -0.51
C CYS A 72 -10.54 -14.68 0.14
N GLU A 73 -11.48 -15.32 0.80
CA GLU A 73 -12.67 -14.68 1.37
C GLU A 73 -12.33 -13.53 2.34
N CYS A 74 -11.29 -13.71 3.15
CA CYS A 74 -10.86 -12.66 4.09
C CYS A 74 -10.06 -11.55 3.38
N VAL A 75 -9.24 -11.90 2.40
CA VAL A 75 -8.50 -10.93 1.58
C VAL A 75 -9.47 -10.08 0.75
N ASP A 76 -10.52 -10.69 0.21
CA ASP A 76 -11.57 -9.98 -0.54
C ASP A 76 -12.21 -8.89 0.32
N VAL A 77 -12.55 -9.20 1.57
CA VAL A 77 -13.11 -8.20 2.50
C VAL A 77 -12.15 -7.02 2.71
N VAL A 78 -10.85 -7.30 2.89
CA VAL A 78 -9.85 -6.23 3.10
C VAL A 78 -9.70 -5.38 1.85
N GLU A 79 -9.65 -6.00 0.67
CA GLU A 79 -9.54 -5.28 -0.61
C GLU A 79 -10.78 -4.42 -0.87
N ASP A 80 -11.98 -4.95 -0.64
CA ASP A 80 -13.24 -4.23 -0.81
C ASP A 80 -13.35 -3.03 0.14
N ILE A 81 -12.91 -3.17 1.40
CA ILE A 81 -12.82 -2.07 2.35
C ILE A 81 -11.87 -0.98 1.84
N ALA A 82 -10.70 -1.36 1.33
CA ALA A 82 -9.73 -0.41 0.80
C ALA A 82 -10.29 0.35 -0.41
N ILE A 83 -10.93 -0.36 -1.34
CA ILE A 83 -11.61 0.24 -2.51
C ILE A 83 -12.71 1.21 -2.07
N ALA A 84 -13.58 0.81 -1.17
CA ALA A 84 -14.69 1.65 -0.71
C ALA A 84 -14.19 2.92 -0.01
N ARG A 85 -13.15 2.81 0.81
CA ARG A 85 -12.55 3.95 1.51
C ARG A 85 -11.83 4.90 0.55
N ALA A 86 -11.09 4.36 -0.42
CA ALA A 86 -10.42 5.18 -1.44
C ALA A 86 -11.44 5.91 -2.33
N LYS A 87 -12.52 5.25 -2.76
CA LYS A 87 -13.62 5.91 -3.47
C LYS A 87 -14.18 7.09 -2.69
N LYS A 88 -14.45 6.90 -1.41
CA LYS A 88 -14.98 7.97 -0.55
C LYS A 88 -13.97 9.11 -0.35
N LEU A 89 -12.69 8.77 -0.16
CA LEU A 89 -11.64 9.75 0.13
C LEU A 89 -11.38 10.65 -1.08
N PHE A 90 -11.30 10.07 -2.27
CA PHE A 90 -10.94 10.77 -3.51
C PHE A 90 -12.14 11.18 -4.37
N GLY A 91 -13.37 10.83 -3.98
CA GLY A 91 -14.56 11.06 -4.80
C GLY A 91 -14.53 10.29 -6.13
N ALA A 92 -13.82 9.16 -6.18
CA ALA A 92 -13.59 8.41 -7.38
C ALA A 92 -14.72 7.40 -7.65
N GLU A 93 -15.12 7.29 -8.90
CA GLU A 93 -16.10 6.28 -9.33
C GLU A 93 -15.49 4.87 -9.38
N PHE A 94 -14.24 4.77 -9.84
CA PHE A 94 -13.50 3.52 -9.95
C PHE A 94 -12.17 3.62 -9.20
N VAL A 95 -11.80 2.55 -8.52
CA VAL A 95 -10.54 2.44 -7.77
C VAL A 95 -9.96 1.05 -7.95
N ASN A 96 -8.67 0.99 -8.21
CA ASN A 96 -7.87 -0.23 -8.15
C ASN A 96 -6.79 -0.05 -7.08
N VAL A 97 -6.77 -0.92 -6.08
CA VAL A 97 -5.85 -0.89 -4.94
C VAL A 97 -4.72 -1.93 -5.05
N GLN A 98 -4.61 -2.63 -6.19
CA GLN A 98 -3.64 -3.71 -6.37
C GLN A 98 -2.24 -3.29 -6.84
N PRO A 99 -1.99 -2.10 -7.43
CA PRO A 99 -0.62 -1.72 -7.77
C PRO A 99 0.30 -1.83 -6.56
N HIS A 100 1.46 -2.49 -6.72
CA HIS A 100 2.42 -2.70 -5.64
C HIS A 100 3.21 -1.44 -5.30
N SER A 101 3.22 -0.47 -6.19
CA SER A 101 3.92 0.80 -6.01
C SER A 101 3.32 1.90 -6.88
N GLY A 102 3.65 3.16 -6.57
CA GLY A 102 3.32 4.30 -7.42
C GLY A 102 3.89 4.17 -8.84
N ALA A 103 5.05 3.56 -8.99
CA ALA A 103 5.66 3.31 -10.30
C ALA A 103 4.78 2.43 -11.19
N GLN A 104 4.22 1.37 -10.64
CA GLN A 104 3.30 0.48 -11.39
C GLN A 104 1.96 1.16 -11.69
N ALA A 105 1.42 1.94 -10.76
CA ALA A 105 0.21 2.71 -10.98
C ALA A 105 0.40 3.73 -12.12
N ASN A 106 1.51 4.47 -12.11
CA ASN A 106 1.85 5.42 -13.16
C ASN A 106 2.07 4.71 -14.52
N LEU A 107 2.74 3.57 -14.51
CA LEU A 107 2.97 2.80 -15.73
C LEU A 107 1.65 2.38 -16.39
N ALA A 108 0.66 1.94 -15.61
CA ALA A 108 -0.67 1.61 -16.13
C ALA A 108 -1.33 2.82 -16.80
N VAL A 109 -1.23 4.01 -16.21
CA VAL A 109 -1.75 5.26 -16.79
C VAL A 109 -1.05 5.62 -18.10
N TYR A 110 0.27 5.46 -18.16
CA TYR A 110 1.01 5.72 -19.39
C TYR A 110 0.61 4.77 -20.52
N TYR A 111 0.44 3.49 -20.24
CA TYR A 111 -0.02 2.51 -21.24
C TYR A 111 -1.41 2.84 -21.77
N ILE A 112 -2.34 3.23 -20.92
CA ILE A 112 -3.68 3.62 -21.36
C ILE A 112 -3.62 4.82 -22.28
N ASN A 113 -2.88 5.87 -21.91
CA ASN A 113 -2.78 7.08 -22.70
C ASN A 113 -2.06 6.87 -24.04
N LEU A 114 -1.07 5.96 -24.09
CA LEU A 114 -0.37 5.63 -25.34
C LEU A 114 -1.18 4.73 -26.28
N SER A 115 -2.12 3.97 -25.74
CA SER A 115 -2.95 3.02 -26.49
C SER A 115 -4.24 3.62 -27.02
N LEU A 116 -4.63 4.82 -26.59
CA LEU A 116 -5.82 5.52 -27.07
C LEU A 116 -5.47 6.33 -28.32
N PRO A 117 -6.20 6.17 -29.44
CA PRO A 117 -5.98 6.99 -30.61
C PRO A 117 -6.29 8.46 -30.30
N PRO A 118 -5.58 9.42 -30.90
CA PRO A 118 -5.65 10.85 -30.56
C PRO A 118 -7.01 11.51 -30.80
N HIS A 119 -8.01 10.80 -31.26
CA HIS A 119 -9.32 11.34 -31.68
C HIS A 119 -10.56 10.73 -31.00
N SER A 120 -10.44 9.89 -29.99
CA SER A 120 -11.62 9.50 -29.20
C SER A 120 -11.87 10.54 -28.11
N GLY A 121 -12.55 11.62 -28.49
CA GLY A 121 -12.85 12.75 -27.60
C GLY A 121 -13.89 12.42 -26.52
N GLN A 122 -13.70 11.38 -25.75
CA GLN A 122 -14.46 11.10 -24.53
C GLN A 122 -13.69 10.15 -23.62
N CYS A 123 -12.67 10.68 -22.97
CA CYS A 123 -12.25 10.11 -21.70
C CYS A 123 -11.97 11.28 -20.75
N SER A 124 -13.02 11.76 -20.09
CA SER A 124 -12.90 12.68 -18.96
C SER A 124 -12.55 11.85 -17.70
N ALA A 125 -11.47 11.10 -17.77
CA ALA A 125 -10.86 10.57 -16.58
C ALA A 125 -9.95 11.67 -16.02
N THR A 126 -10.49 12.51 -15.19
CA THR A 126 -9.70 13.42 -14.36
C THR A 126 -8.96 12.56 -13.33
N LEU A 127 -7.85 11.96 -13.73
CA LEU A 127 -6.86 11.50 -12.78
C LEU A 127 -6.21 12.75 -12.21
N SER A 128 -6.67 13.19 -11.05
CA SER A 128 -5.89 14.10 -10.23
C SER A 128 -4.67 13.34 -9.72
N LEU A 129 -3.62 13.37 -10.51
CA LEU A 129 -2.30 12.95 -10.07
C LEU A 129 -1.93 13.87 -8.90
N CYS A 130 -1.62 13.30 -7.75
CA CYS A 130 -0.95 14.05 -6.69
C CYS A 130 0.25 14.78 -7.30
N PRO A 131 0.40 16.09 -7.07
CA PRO A 131 1.62 16.79 -7.48
C PRO A 131 2.81 16.14 -6.78
N GLN A 132 3.88 15.94 -7.55
CA GLN A 132 5.18 15.50 -7.04
C GLN A 132 5.72 16.50 -6.03
#